data_4699ed5fca4b69d9b9f4c189dc2b6d97
#
_entry.id   4699ed5fca4b69d9b9f4c189dc2b6d97
#
_cell.length_a   1.000
_cell.length_b   1.000
_cell.length_c   1.000
_cell.angle_alpha   90.00
_cell.angle_beta   90.00
_cell.angle_gamma   90.00
#
_symmetry.space_group_name_H-M   'P 1'
#
loop_
_entity.id
_entity.type
_entity.pdbx_description
1 polymer ?
#
loop_
_entity_poly.entity_id
_entity_poly.type
_entity_poly.pdbx_seq_one_letter_code
_entity_poly.pdbx_strand_id
1 'polypeptide(L)'
;MSRVSPFGHPFLLGFDEIEQTLDRISKAANDGYPPYNIERIPRSADGPECLRITVAVAGFTPDQLDIHVEENQLVVRGRQIDDKTRQFLHRGIAARQFQRTFLLADGMEVLGADLSSGLLSIDLVRPEPARVARRIEIVSRDEARTGRNRDHGDTNVDA
;
A
#
# COMPACT_ATOMS: atom_id res chain seq x y z
N MET A 1 18.59 -27.91 -11.81
CA MET A 1 18.67 -26.50 -12.30
C MET A 1 17.78 -25.65 -11.45
N SER A 2 18.36 -24.94 -10.53
CA SER A 2 17.64 -24.03 -9.65
C SER A 2 17.19 -22.83 -10.47
N ARG A 3 15.88 -22.67 -10.64
CA ARG A 3 15.32 -21.42 -11.12
C ARG A 3 15.47 -20.41 -10.00
N VAL A 4 16.50 -19.59 -10.09
CA VAL A 4 16.63 -18.41 -9.24
C VAL A 4 15.49 -17.49 -9.62
N SER A 5 14.50 -17.38 -8.73
CA SER A 5 13.45 -16.35 -8.86
C SER A 5 14.15 -14.99 -8.92
N PRO A 6 13.88 -14.13 -9.92
CA PRO A 6 14.51 -12.81 -10.01
C PRO A 6 14.16 -11.89 -8.84
N PHE A 7 13.25 -12.31 -7.96
CA PHE A 7 12.80 -11.57 -6.79
C PHE A 7 13.29 -12.16 -5.45
N GLY A 8 14.18 -13.16 -5.49
CA GLY A 8 14.78 -13.77 -4.30
C GLY A 8 15.76 -12.86 -3.56
N HIS A 9 15.57 -11.56 -3.59
CA HIS A 9 16.37 -10.62 -2.83
C HIS A 9 15.77 -10.41 -1.44
N PRO A 10 16.62 -10.43 -0.38
CA PRO A 10 16.19 -10.16 0.99
C PRO A 10 15.59 -8.76 1.21
N PHE A 11 15.54 -7.94 0.15
CA PHE A 11 14.99 -6.58 0.17
C PHE A 11 13.46 -6.51 0.23
N LEU A 12 12.76 -7.60 -0.02
CA LEU A 12 11.29 -7.68 0.04
C LEU A 12 10.78 -8.30 1.33
N LEU A 13 11.60 -8.35 2.38
CA LEU A 13 11.21 -8.78 3.72
C LEU A 13 10.04 -7.92 4.24
N GLY A 14 8.87 -8.53 4.34
CA GLY A 14 7.60 -7.87 4.64
C GLY A 14 6.65 -7.78 3.45
N PHE A 15 7.09 -8.20 2.25
CA PHE A 15 6.31 -8.30 1.03
C PHE A 15 6.14 -9.75 0.54
N ASP A 16 6.47 -10.75 1.37
CA ASP A 16 6.45 -12.18 0.98
C ASP A 16 5.05 -12.62 0.50
N GLU A 17 4.00 -12.11 1.10
CA GLU A 17 2.63 -12.34 0.64
C GLU A 17 2.33 -11.61 -0.68
N ILE A 18 3.01 -10.51 -0.93
CA ILE A 18 2.88 -9.72 -2.16
C ILE A 18 3.57 -10.42 -3.32
N GLU A 19 4.72 -11.07 -3.12
CA GLU A 19 5.39 -11.83 -4.17
C GLU A 19 4.47 -12.87 -4.80
N GLN A 20 3.76 -13.64 -3.99
CA GLN A 20 2.84 -14.67 -4.50
C GLN A 20 1.66 -14.08 -5.25
N THR A 21 1.19 -12.90 -4.83
CA THR A 21 0.06 -12.24 -5.47
C THR A 21 0.49 -11.47 -6.71
N LEU A 22 1.67 -10.83 -6.70
CA LEU A 22 2.27 -10.21 -7.88
C LEU A 22 2.57 -11.24 -8.98
N ASP A 23 3.02 -12.44 -8.62
CA ASP A 23 3.24 -13.53 -9.57
C ASP A 23 1.91 -13.99 -10.23
N ARG A 24 0.80 -13.99 -9.49
CA ARG A 24 -0.51 -14.30 -10.04
C ARG A 24 -1.05 -13.21 -10.96
N ILE A 25 -0.90 -11.95 -10.57
CA ILE A 25 -1.35 -10.79 -11.35
C ILE A 25 -0.47 -10.61 -12.59
N SER A 26 0.82 -10.82 -12.45
CA SER A 26 1.78 -10.75 -13.56
C SER A 26 1.55 -11.85 -14.61
N LYS A 27 1.11 -13.03 -14.18
CA LYS A 27 0.73 -14.12 -15.10
C LYS A 27 -0.63 -13.90 -15.77
N ALA A 28 -1.53 -13.17 -15.12
CA ALA A 28 -2.85 -12.82 -15.66
C ALA A 28 -2.79 -11.63 -16.63
N ALA A 29 -1.83 -10.73 -16.46
CA ALA A 29 -1.58 -9.60 -17.35
C ALA A 29 -0.55 -10.00 -18.42
N ASN A 30 -1.03 -10.50 -19.53
CA ASN A 30 -0.24 -11.11 -20.61
C ASN A 30 0.70 -10.16 -21.36
N ASP A 31 0.98 -8.95 -20.87
CA ASP A 31 1.68 -7.94 -21.63
C ASP A 31 2.76 -7.17 -20.88
N GLY A 32 3.21 -7.53 -19.73
CA GLY A 32 4.35 -6.89 -19.04
C GLY A 32 4.46 -5.35 -19.13
N TYR A 33 3.51 -4.70 -19.79
CA TYR A 33 3.48 -3.28 -20.05
C TYR A 33 2.57 -2.52 -19.06
N PRO A 34 2.98 -1.35 -18.61
CA PRO A 34 4.31 -0.77 -18.74
C PRO A 34 5.33 -1.46 -17.82
N PRO A 35 6.63 -1.47 -18.20
CA PRO A 35 7.67 -1.96 -17.33
C PRO A 35 7.81 -1.07 -16.10
N TYR A 36 8.19 -1.65 -14.98
CA TYR A 36 8.36 -0.94 -13.72
C TYR A 36 9.50 -1.52 -12.88
N ASN A 37 10.02 -0.69 -12.00
CA ASN A 37 10.97 -1.06 -10.97
C ASN A 37 10.38 -0.78 -9.59
N ILE A 38 10.78 -1.55 -8.61
CA ILE A 38 10.53 -1.28 -7.19
C ILE A 38 11.89 -1.24 -6.51
N GLU A 39 12.19 -0.14 -5.84
CA GLU A 39 13.46 0.05 -5.14
C GLU A 39 13.22 0.55 -3.72
N ARG A 40 14.16 0.21 -2.85
CA ARG A 40 14.21 0.77 -1.51
C ARG A 40 15.04 2.05 -1.55
N ILE A 41 14.48 3.13 -1.04
CA ILE A 41 15.19 4.39 -0.92
C ILE A 41 15.85 4.44 0.45
N PRO A 42 17.19 4.49 0.52
CA PRO A 42 17.87 4.62 1.79
C PRO A 42 17.53 5.98 2.42
N ARG A 43 16.99 5.93 3.62
CA ARG A 43 16.88 7.08 4.52
C ARG A 43 17.83 6.91 5.70
N SER A 44 17.97 7.97 6.52
CA SER A 44 18.75 7.90 7.76
C SER A 44 18.48 6.63 8.57
N ALA A 45 19.47 6.14 9.29
CA ALA A 45 19.46 4.86 10.00
C ALA A 45 18.24 4.61 10.91
N ASP A 46 17.57 5.69 11.35
CA ASP A 46 16.41 5.65 12.25
C ASP A 46 15.10 6.12 11.59
N GLY A 47 15.07 6.27 10.27
CA GLY A 47 13.87 6.70 9.55
C GLY A 47 13.00 5.55 9.07
N PRO A 48 11.70 5.79 8.82
CA PRO A 48 10.80 4.78 8.29
C PRO A 48 11.27 4.28 6.92
N GLU A 49 11.00 3.02 6.64
CA GLU A 49 11.31 2.40 5.34
C GLU A 49 10.54 3.10 4.22
N CYS A 50 11.28 3.53 3.19
CA CYS A 50 10.71 4.14 2.00
C CYS A 50 10.97 3.26 0.79
N LEU A 51 9.95 3.10 -0.03
CA LEU A 51 10.00 2.39 -1.30
C LEU A 51 9.63 3.34 -2.41
N ARG A 52 10.17 3.13 -3.59
CA ARG A 52 9.80 3.82 -4.82
C ARG A 52 9.40 2.82 -5.88
N ILE A 53 8.23 3.02 -6.47
CA ILE A 53 7.81 2.36 -7.68
C ILE A 53 8.06 3.32 -8.84
N THR A 54 8.83 2.89 -9.82
CA THR A 54 9.09 3.66 -11.04
C THR A 54 8.45 2.95 -12.21
N VAL A 55 7.54 3.61 -12.91
CA VAL A 55 6.80 3.05 -14.06
C VAL A 55 7.22 3.80 -15.32
N ALA A 56 7.61 3.07 -16.37
CA ALA A 56 7.99 3.65 -17.65
C ALA A 56 6.73 4.00 -18.47
N VAL A 57 6.39 5.28 -18.50
CA VAL A 57 5.17 5.82 -19.14
C VAL A 57 5.51 6.89 -20.17
N ALA A 58 6.58 6.66 -20.93
CA ALA A 58 6.98 7.58 -21.98
C ALA A 58 5.81 7.84 -22.96
N GLY A 59 5.60 9.11 -23.28
CA GLY A 59 4.52 9.56 -24.15
C GLY A 59 3.17 9.82 -23.47
N PHE A 60 3.06 9.53 -22.16
CA PHE A 60 1.89 9.93 -21.38
C PHE A 60 2.08 11.32 -20.78
N THR A 61 1.03 12.10 -20.77
CA THR A 61 0.93 13.37 -20.04
C THR A 61 0.27 13.15 -18.68
N PRO A 62 0.45 14.04 -17.69
CA PRO A 62 -0.16 13.86 -16.38
C PRO A 62 -1.68 13.68 -16.40
N ASP A 63 -2.37 14.36 -17.31
CA ASP A 63 -3.82 14.26 -17.48
C ASP A 63 -4.29 12.90 -18.07
N GLN A 64 -3.37 12.13 -18.63
CA GLN A 64 -3.63 10.79 -19.18
C GLN A 64 -3.32 9.68 -18.16
N LEU A 65 -2.80 10.03 -17.01
CA LEU A 65 -2.44 9.12 -15.94
C LEU A 65 -3.37 9.32 -14.75
N ASP A 66 -3.79 8.21 -14.16
CA ASP A 66 -4.60 8.19 -12.94
C ASP A 66 -3.96 7.24 -11.93
N ILE A 67 -3.81 7.73 -10.70
CA ILE A 67 -3.23 6.97 -9.59
C ILE A 67 -4.17 7.09 -8.40
N HIS A 68 -4.61 5.97 -7.88
CA HIS A 68 -5.43 5.94 -6.67
C HIS A 68 -5.12 4.72 -5.82
N VAL A 69 -5.47 4.82 -4.56
CA VAL A 69 -5.36 3.72 -3.60
C VAL A 69 -6.76 3.30 -3.21
N GLU A 70 -7.07 2.03 -3.41
CA GLU A 70 -8.30 1.39 -2.97
C GLU A 70 -7.94 0.30 -1.96
N GLU A 71 -8.37 0.47 -0.71
CA GLU A 71 -8.00 -0.43 0.39
C GLU A 71 -6.47 -0.56 0.52
N ASN A 72 -5.91 -1.71 0.16
CA ASN A 72 -4.48 -1.98 0.15
C ASN A 72 -3.92 -2.14 -1.28
N GLN A 73 -4.59 -1.60 -2.28
CA GLN A 73 -4.17 -1.68 -3.68
C GLN A 73 -3.86 -0.29 -4.22
N LEU A 74 -2.65 -0.14 -4.74
CA LEU A 74 -2.26 1.01 -5.53
C LEU A 74 -2.55 0.71 -6.99
N VAL A 75 -3.45 1.45 -7.60
CA VAL A 75 -3.85 1.29 -9.00
C VAL A 75 -3.30 2.44 -9.81
N VAL A 76 -2.56 2.12 -10.85
CA VAL A 76 -2.01 3.06 -11.83
C VAL A 76 -2.64 2.78 -13.18
N ARG A 77 -3.34 3.76 -13.72
CA ARG A 77 -3.98 3.68 -15.05
C ARG A 77 -3.37 4.71 -15.98
N GLY A 78 -3.23 4.32 -17.23
CA GLY A 78 -2.84 5.22 -18.31
C GLY A 78 -3.77 5.06 -19.50
N ARG A 79 -4.21 6.19 -20.05
CA ARG A 79 -5.04 6.20 -21.23
C ARG A 79 -4.58 7.28 -22.20
N GLN A 80 -3.98 6.87 -23.30
CA GLN A 80 -3.68 7.78 -24.42
C GLN A 80 -4.86 7.86 -25.36
N ILE A 81 -5.13 9.07 -25.86
CA ILE A 81 -6.11 9.32 -26.91
C ILE A 81 -5.37 9.38 -28.22
N ASP A 82 -5.84 8.61 -29.18
CA ASP A 82 -5.24 8.59 -30.51
C ASP A 82 -5.65 9.86 -31.31
N ASP A 83 -4.65 10.57 -31.79
CA ASP A 83 -4.87 11.71 -32.70
C ASP A 83 -5.19 11.22 -34.10
N LYS A 84 -6.46 11.17 -34.43
CA LYS A 84 -6.95 10.74 -35.76
C LYS A 84 -6.64 11.72 -36.90
N THR A 85 -6.14 12.91 -36.59
CA THR A 85 -5.80 13.93 -37.60
C THR A 85 -4.44 13.69 -38.23
N ARG A 86 -3.59 12.87 -37.61
CA ARG A 86 -2.24 12.60 -38.08
C ARG A 86 -2.22 11.48 -39.12
N GLN A 87 -1.57 11.75 -40.22
CA GLN A 87 -1.32 10.76 -41.28
C GLN A 87 0.11 10.21 -41.12
N PHE A 88 0.22 8.94 -40.81
CA PHE A 88 1.51 8.28 -40.64
C PHE A 88 1.90 7.54 -41.93
N LEU A 89 3.12 7.76 -42.42
CA LEU A 89 3.70 6.90 -43.42
C LEU A 89 4.10 5.54 -42.87
N HIS A 90 4.53 5.53 -41.61
CA HIS A 90 4.79 4.33 -40.79
C HIS A 90 4.41 4.64 -39.32
N ARG A 91 3.77 3.70 -38.67
CA ARG A 91 3.39 3.85 -37.28
C ARG A 91 3.89 2.66 -36.44
N GLY A 92 4.99 2.85 -35.73
CA GLY A 92 5.53 1.87 -34.79
C GLY A 92 5.12 2.12 -33.34
N ILE A 93 4.63 3.34 -33.01
CA ILE A 93 4.19 3.72 -31.68
C ILE A 93 2.68 3.95 -31.70
N ALA A 94 1.93 3.04 -31.10
CA ALA A 94 0.48 3.15 -30.99
C ALA A 94 0.08 3.83 -29.67
N ALA A 95 -1.08 4.50 -29.68
CA ALA A 95 -1.70 4.92 -28.43
C ALA A 95 -2.01 3.69 -27.57
N ARG A 96 -1.66 3.76 -26.28
CA ARG A 96 -1.79 2.63 -25.36
C ARG A 96 -2.69 2.95 -24.18
N GLN A 97 -3.30 1.90 -23.67
CA GLN A 97 -4.00 1.92 -22.39
C GLN A 97 -3.38 0.83 -21.53
N PHE A 98 -3.27 1.10 -20.24
CA PHE A 98 -2.81 0.11 -19.28
C PHE A 98 -3.47 0.30 -17.92
N GLN A 99 -3.46 -0.74 -17.15
CA GLN A 99 -3.73 -0.70 -15.72
C GLN A 99 -2.73 -1.60 -15.01
N ARG A 100 -2.05 -1.04 -14.02
CA ARG A 100 -1.17 -1.77 -13.10
C ARG A 100 -1.73 -1.66 -11.69
N THR A 101 -1.76 -2.78 -11.01
CA THR A 101 -2.18 -2.85 -9.60
C THR A 101 -1.04 -3.41 -8.77
N PHE A 102 -0.70 -2.70 -7.71
CA PHE A 102 0.30 -3.10 -6.73
C PHE A 102 -0.39 -3.33 -5.40
N LEU A 103 -0.16 -4.49 -4.78
CA LEU A 103 -0.64 -4.74 -3.43
C LEU A 103 0.31 -4.09 -2.43
N LEU A 104 -0.26 -3.29 -1.56
CA LEU A 104 0.46 -2.63 -0.48
C LEU A 104 0.37 -3.49 0.78
N ALA A 105 1.48 -3.60 1.50
CA ALA A 105 1.46 -4.18 2.83
C ALA A 105 0.66 -3.31 3.80
N ASP A 106 0.14 -3.92 4.85
CA ASP A 106 -0.62 -3.19 5.86
C ASP A 106 0.18 -2.03 6.44
N GLY A 107 -0.47 -0.87 6.50
CA GLY A 107 0.13 0.36 7.01
C GLY A 107 1.06 1.08 6.01
N MET A 108 1.15 0.63 4.76
CA MET A 108 1.85 1.37 3.72
C MET A 108 1.04 2.58 3.28
N GLU A 109 1.71 3.70 3.15
CA GLU A 109 1.12 4.97 2.70
C GLU A 109 1.84 5.50 1.47
N VAL A 110 1.09 6.08 0.54
CA VAL A 110 1.65 6.77 -0.62
C VAL A 110 1.97 8.21 -0.21
N LEU A 111 3.25 8.59 -0.33
CA LEU A 111 3.70 9.96 -0.04
C LEU A 111 3.40 10.92 -1.17
N GLY A 112 3.51 10.45 -2.41
CA GLY A 112 3.29 11.26 -3.59
C GLY A 112 3.74 10.54 -4.86
N ALA A 113 3.53 11.21 -5.99
CA ALA A 113 3.96 10.75 -7.30
C ALA A 113 4.51 11.91 -8.11
N ASP A 114 5.52 11.62 -8.91
CA ASP A 114 6.21 12.55 -9.79
C ASP A 114 6.39 11.96 -11.19
N LEU A 115 6.14 12.77 -12.21
CA LEU A 115 6.36 12.38 -13.60
C LEU A 115 7.52 13.21 -14.18
N SER A 116 8.62 12.55 -14.47
CA SER A 116 9.81 13.16 -15.04
C SER A 116 10.43 12.29 -16.10
N SER A 117 10.78 12.87 -17.23
CA SER A 117 11.48 12.17 -18.33
C SER A 117 10.79 10.86 -18.78
N GLY A 118 9.47 10.80 -18.75
CA GLY A 118 8.71 9.60 -19.12
C GLY A 118 8.71 8.49 -18.07
N LEU A 119 9.20 8.79 -16.87
CA LEU A 119 9.17 7.90 -15.71
C LEU A 119 8.22 8.47 -14.65
N LEU A 120 7.25 7.66 -14.24
CA LEU A 120 6.37 7.95 -13.14
C LEU A 120 6.95 7.31 -11.88
N SER A 121 7.37 8.13 -10.94
CA SER A 121 7.90 7.71 -9.64
C SER A 121 6.85 7.87 -8.57
N ILE A 122 6.55 6.82 -7.82
CA ILE A 122 5.57 6.80 -6.75
C ILE A 122 6.30 6.40 -5.46
N ASP A 123 6.32 7.30 -4.50
CA ASP A 123 6.99 7.09 -3.23
C ASP A 123 6.01 6.59 -2.17
N LEU A 124 6.44 5.54 -1.49
CA LEU A 124 5.67 4.89 -0.44
C LEU A 124 6.50 4.85 0.84
N VAL A 125 5.80 4.93 1.97
CA VAL A 125 6.41 4.81 3.29
C VAL A 125 5.62 3.79 4.11
N ARG A 126 6.33 3.05 4.93
CA ARG A 126 5.74 2.28 6.01
C ARG A 126 6.04 3.01 7.31
N PRO A 127 5.09 3.79 7.84
CA PRO A 127 5.29 4.46 9.11
C PRO A 127 5.50 3.40 10.20
N GLU A 128 6.44 3.64 11.08
CA GLU A 128 6.58 2.80 12.27
C GLU A 128 5.28 2.87 13.07
N PRO A 129 4.74 1.71 13.51
CA PRO A 129 3.56 1.73 14.35
C PRO A 129 3.88 2.52 15.61
N ALA A 130 3.10 3.56 15.88
CA ALA A 130 3.21 4.31 17.11
C ALA A 130 3.09 3.31 18.27
N ARG A 131 4.15 3.18 19.06
CA ARG A 131 4.13 2.33 20.27
C ARG A 131 3.20 2.99 21.29
N VAL A 132 1.92 2.72 21.15
CA VAL A 132 0.93 3.15 22.14
C VAL A 132 1.05 2.19 23.33
N ALA A 133 1.90 2.55 24.28
CA ALA A 133 1.91 1.88 25.55
C ALA A 133 0.61 2.24 26.29
N ARG A 134 -0.33 1.32 26.32
CA ARG A 134 -1.55 1.47 27.09
C ARG A 134 -1.35 0.86 28.47
N ARG A 135 -1.41 1.68 29.50
CA ARG A 135 -1.47 1.19 30.88
C ARG A 135 -2.86 0.62 31.13
N ILE A 136 -2.91 -0.62 31.54
CA ILE A 136 -4.17 -1.27 31.92
C ILE A 136 -4.27 -1.19 33.43
N GLU A 137 -5.34 -0.58 33.92
CA GLU A 137 -5.64 -0.56 35.36
C GLU A 137 -6.19 -1.93 35.77
N ILE A 138 -5.60 -2.47 36.81
CA ILE A 138 -6.03 -3.74 37.40
C ILE A 138 -7.03 -3.40 38.51
N VAL A 139 -8.28 -3.74 38.28
CA VAL A 139 -9.33 -3.63 39.29
C VAL A 139 -9.38 -4.93 40.08
N SER A 140 -9.12 -4.88 41.41
CA SER A 140 -9.25 -6.05 42.25
C SER A 140 -10.74 -6.39 42.44
N ARG A 141 -11.07 -7.66 42.29
CA ARG A 141 -12.45 -8.15 42.44
C ARG A 141 -12.96 -8.11 43.86
N ASP A 142 -12.08 -7.93 44.84
CA ASP A 142 -12.42 -7.97 46.26
C ASP A 142 -13.13 -6.71 46.75
N GLU A 143 -12.91 -5.58 46.10
CA GLU A 143 -13.63 -4.33 46.44
C GLU A 143 -15.09 -4.30 45.98
N ALA A 144 -15.45 -5.10 44.97
CA ALA A 144 -16.83 -5.17 44.47
C ALA A 144 -17.78 -5.96 45.40
N ARG A 145 -17.26 -6.68 46.38
CA ARG A 145 -18.07 -7.49 47.32
C ARG A 145 -18.47 -6.73 48.59
N THR A 146 -17.76 -5.65 48.94
CA THR A 146 -18.03 -4.91 50.19
C THR A 146 -19.14 -3.85 50.07
N GLY A 147 -19.56 -3.54 48.86
CA GLY A 147 -20.61 -2.52 48.62
C GLY A 147 -22.04 -3.02 48.65
N ARG A 148 -22.32 -4.32 48.88
CA ARG A 148 -23.67 -4.86 48.68
C ARG A 148 -24.36 -5.36 49.97
N ASN A 149 -23.84 -5.02 51.15
CA ASN A 149 -24.43 -5.51 52.42
C ASN A 149 -24.61 -4.43 53.47
N ARG A 150 -25.24 -3.32 53.11
CA ARG A 150 -25.75 -2.37 54.07
C ARG A 150 -27.05 -1.78 53.55
N ASP A 151 -28.10 -2.60 53.52
CA ASP A 151 -29.48 -2.10 53.64
C ASP A 151 -30.38 -3.30 53.93
N HIS A 152 -30.44 -3.66 55.19
CA HIS A 152 -31.56 -4.44 55.73
C HIS A 152 -31.57 -4.26 57.26
N GLY A 153 -32.54 -3.61 57.71
CA GLY A 153 -32.92 -3.67 59.13
C GLY A 153 -33.00 -2.31 59.80
N ASP A 154 -34.13 -1.74 59.93
CA ASP A 154 -34.92 -1.78 61.08
C ASP A 154 -36.14 -0.87 60.93
N THR A 155 -37.25 -1.45 60.69
CA THR A 155 -38.53 -0.84 61.00
C THR A 155 -39.06 -1.57 62.20
N ASN A 156 -38.79 -1.05 63.35
CA ASN A 156 -39.55 -1.42 64.53
C ASN A 156 -40.71 -0.45 64.68
N VAL A 157 -41.88 -1.00 64.52
CA VAL A 157 -43.17 -0.37 64.81
C VAL A 157 -43.49 -0.73 66.25
N ASP A 158 -43.67 0.25 67.08
CA ASP A 158 -44.40 0.06 68.32
C ASP A 158 -45.48 1.12 68.49
N ALA A 159 -46.67 0.57 68.74
CA ALA A 159 -47.91 1.10 69.29
C ALA A 159 -48.62 2.19 68.55
#